data_aaf6924228d6f3802799bc056d55bfbe
#
_entry.id   aaf6924228d6f3802799bc056d55bfbe
#
_cell.length_a   1.000
_cell.length_b   1.000
_cell.length_c   1.000
_cell.angle_alpha   90.00
_cell.angle_beta   90.00
_cell.angle_gamma   90.00
#
_symmetry.space_group_name_H-M   'P 1'
#
loop_
_entity.id
_entity.type
_entity.pdbx_description
1 polymer ?
#
loop_
_entity_poly.entity_id
_entity_poly.type
_entity_poly.pdbx_seq_one_letter_code
_entity_poly.pdbx_strand_id
1 'polypeptide(L)'
;MSIVIEHLNYVYMTGGPYETKVLSDVNLTIHDGEFIGLIGHTGSGKSTLVQHLNGLIMPTSGRVLVDGMDLADMGTDRRAVRQRVGLVFQYPENQLFEETVEKDIAFGPKNLGLDDAEIDRRVRDAMRRVALDYDRLHDRSVFELSGGQMRRVAIAGVLAMEPQVLVLDEPCAGLDPRGREEILGLIKRLHEEAGTTIVMVSHSMDDVASLAERVIVMNHGELVMDGAPRDVFACGEELRGMGLDVPQAVQLAGKLRERGFDIPEGIYRIEEIKAEIERIAAKGGRHA
;
A
#
# COMPACT_ATOMS: atom_id res chain seq x y z
N MET A 1 -17.14 4.45 1.29
CA MET A 1 -16.93 3.02 1.61
C MET A 1 -16.13 2.90 2.88
N SER A 2 -16.32 1.85 3.69
CA SER A 2 -15.45 1.58 4.85
C SER A 2 -15.14 0.09 4.94
N ILE A 3 -13.96 -0.24 5.45
CA ILE A 3 -13.62 -1.61 5.81
C ILE A 3 -13.51 -1.66 7.34
N VAL A 4 -14.24 -2.59 7.95
CA VAL A 4 -14.24 -2.78 9.40
C VAL A 4 -13.80 -4.20 9.72
N ILE A 5 -12.81 -4.32 10.56
CA ILE A 5 -12.27 -5.58 11.05
C ILE A 5 -12.56 -5.66 12.55
N GLU A 6 -13.21 -6.74 12.98
CA GLU A 6 -13.59 -6.97 14.37
C GLU A 6 -13.08 -8.33 14.86
N HIS A 7 -12.20 -8.30 15.85
CA HIS A 7 -11.64 -9.49 16.50
C HIS A 7 -11.08 -10.54 15.53
N LEU A 8 -10.43 -10.08 14.44
CA LEU A 8 -9.91 -10.95 13.39
C LEU A 8 -8.79 -11.83 13.94
N ASN A 9 -9.00 -13.14 13.86
CA ASN A 9 -7.97 -14.15 14.09
C ASN A 9 -7.81 -15.01 12.82
N TYR A 10 -6.56 -15.38 12.55
CA TYR A 10 -6.27 -16.26 11.42
C TYR A 10 -5.19 -17.28 11.75
N VAL A 11 -5.49 -18.53 11.45
CA VAL A 11 -4.60 -19.69 11.67
C VAL A 11 -4.44 -20.44 10.36
N TYR A 12 -3.21 -20.57 9.88
CA TYR A 12 -2.90 -21.46 8.77
C TYR A 12 -2.91 -22.92 9.19
N MET A 13 -3.36 -23.81 8.32
CA MET A 13 -3.34 -25.28 8.47
C MET A 13 -3.98 -25.75 9.79
N THR A 14 -5.14 -25.18 10.14
CA THR A 14 -5.89 -25.50 11.36
C THR A 14 -6.06 -27.02 11.56
N GLY A 15 -5.73 -27.52 12.75
CA GLY A 15 -5.84 -28.94 13.11
C GLY A 15 -4.72 -29.82 12.54
N GLY A 16 -3.70 -29.25 11.91
CA GLY A 16 -2.55 -29.96 11.36
C GLY A 16 -1.27 -29.79 12.19
N PRO A 17 -0.20 -30.57 11.90
CA PRO A 17 1.06 -30.49 12.62
C PRO A 17 1.84 -29.17 12.35
N TYR A 18 1.44 -28.40 11.34
CA TYR A 18 2.01 -27.10 10.97
C TYR A 18 1.06 -25.94 11.23
N GLU A 19 0.13 -26.12 12.18
CA GLU A 19 -0.78 -25.06 12.59
C GLU A 19 0.01 -23.84 13.06
N THR A 20 -0.27 -22.67 12.48
CA THR A 20 0.41 -21.42 12.80
C THR A 20 -0.59 -20.29 12.89
N LYS A 21 -0.72 -19.70 14.07
CA LYS A 21 -1.52 -18.48 14.28
C LYS A 21 -0.74 -17.28 13.74
N VAL A 22 -1.34 -16.55 12.79
CA VAL A 22 -0.68 -15.43 12.10
C VAL A 22 -1.33 -14.10 12.41
N LEU A 23 -2.65 -14.08 12.67
CA LEU A 23 -3.34 -12.88 13.16
C LEU A 23 -4.03 -13.18 14.48
N SER A 24 -3.96 -12.23 15.41
CA SER A 24 -4.44 -12.33 16.78
C SER A 24 -5.24 -11.08 17.16
N ASP A 25 -6.54 -11.23 17.27
CA ASP A 25 -7.47 -10.20 17.76
C ASP A 25 -7.30 -8.81 17.07
N VAL A 26 -7.09 -8.80 15.75
CA VAL A 26 -6.92 -7.55 15.01
C VAL A 26 -8.26 -6.83 14.92
N ASN A 27 -8.25 -5.56 15.35
CA ASN A 27 -9.37 -4.64 15.26
C ASN A 27 -8.93 -3.40 14.49
N LEU A 28 -9.60 -3.06 13.38
CA LEU A 28 -9.21 -1.96 12.51
C LEU A 28 -10.41 -1.42 11.74
N THR A 29 -10.49 -0.11 11.61
CA THR A 29 -11.42 0.54 10.67
C THR A 29 -10.62 1.36 9.66
N ILE A 30 -10.87 1.14 8.37
CA ILE A 30 -10.34 1.92 7.26
C ILE A 30 -11.47 2.78 6.73
N HIS A 31 -11.28 4.10 6.75
CA HIS A 31 -12.28 5.05 6.26
C HIS A 31 -12.04 5.38 4.78
N ASP A 32 -13.08 5.87 4.13
CA ASP A 32 -12.99 6.32 2.75
C ASP A 32 -12.03 7.50 2.60
N GLY A 33 -11.23 7.48 1.55
CA GLY A 33 -10.28 8.54 1.25
C GLY A 33 -9.01 8.57 2.10
N GLU A 34 -8.74 7.58 2.98
CA GLU A 34 -7.50 7.51 3.76
C GLU A 34 -6.31 7.02 2.91
N PHE A 35 -5.11 7.53 3.18
CA PHE A 35 -3.85 6.92 2.77
C PHE A 35 -3.17 6.28 3.98
N ILE A 36 -3.21 4.96 4.05
CA ILE A 36 -2.67 4.18 5.17
C ILE A 36 -1.35 3.52 4.77
N GLY A 37 -0.31 3.75 5.58
CA GLY A 37 0.93 2.97 5.55
C GLY A 37 0.86 1.82 6.55
N LEU A 38 0.93 0.58 6.08
CA LEU A 38 0.96 -0.62 6.91
C LEU A 38 2.40 -1.13 7.01
N ILE A 39 2.99 -1.01 8.20
CA ILE A 39 4.38 -1.40 8.47
C ILE A 39 4.48 -2.53 9.49
N GLY A 40 5.61 -3.20 9.53
CA GLY A 40 5.89 -4.31 10.46
C GLY A 40 7.04 -5.16 9.91
N HIS A 41 7.71 -5.95 10.76
CA HIS A 41 8.78 -6.86 10.32
C HIS A 41 8.24 -7.98 9.42
N THR A 42 9.13 -8.67 8.71
CA THR A 42 8.76 -9.85 7.92
C THR A 42 8.15 -10.92 8.82
N GLY A 43 6.99 -11.45 8.41
CA GLY A 43 6.23 -12.42 9.22
C GLY A 43 5.34 -11.79 10.31
N SER A 44 5.19 -10.46 10.40
CA SER A 44 4.26 -9.82 11.35
C SER A 44 2.77 -9.98 11.02
N GLY A 45 2.42 -10.53 9.84
CA GLY A 45 1.02 -10.77 9.44
C GLY A 45 0.46 -9.79 8.41
N LYS A 46 1.22 -8.79 7.92
CA LYS A 46 0.75 -7.75 6.99
C LYS A 46 0.11 -8.32 5.72
N SER A 47 0.84 -9.18 4.98
CA SER A 47 0.32 -9.76 3.73
C SER A 47 -0.91 -10.65 3.99
N THR A 48 -0.98 -11.30 5.15
CA THR A 48 -2.17 -12.05 5.57
C THR A 48 -3.34 -11.09 5.85
N LEU A 49 -3.10 -9.98 6.55
CA LEU A 49 -4.14 -8.97 6.81
C LEU A 49 -4.69 -8.38 5.50
N VAL A 50 -3.82 -7.97 4.57
CA VAL A 50 -4.29 -7.34 3.31
C VAL A 50 -5.06 -8.33 2.42
N GLN A 51 -4.76 -9.62 2.49
CA GLN A 51 -5.55 -10.65 1.79
C GLN A 51 -6.95 -10.86 2.37
N HIS A 52 -7.17 -10.54 3.63
CA HIS A 52 -8.51 -10.51 4.21
C HIS A 52 -9.32 -9.31 3.71
N LEU A 53 -8.69 -8.15 3.43
CA LEU A 53 -9.40 -6.94 3.01
C LEU A 53 -10.18 -7.15 1.70
N ASN A 54 -9.66 -7.97 0.78
CA ASN A 54 -10.33 -8.25 -0.51
C ASN A 54 -11.01 -9.64 -0.57
N GLY A 55 -11.11 -10.33 0.57
CA GLY A 55 -11.74 -11.64 0.64
C GLY A 55 -11.00 -12.75 -0.14
N LEU A 56 -9.68 -12.64 -0.28
CA LEU A 56 -8.86 -13.72 -0.84
C LEU A 56 -8.74 -14.89 0.14
N ILE A 57 -8.60 -14.58 1.42
CA ILE A 57 -8.65 -15.53 2.53
C ILE A 57 -9.73 -15.12 3.53
N MET A 58 -10.26 -16.13 4.26
CA MET A 58 -11.36 -15.94 5.20
C MET A 58 -10.88 -16.02 6.65
N PRO A 59 -11.46 -15.23 7.57
CA PRO A 59 -11.15 -15.32 8.98
C PRO A 59 -11.32 -16.72 9.55
N THR A 60 -10.43 -17.14 10.46
CA THR A 60 -10.67 -18.32 11.31
C THR A 60 -11.71 -17.99 12.38
N SER A 61 -11.67 -16.77 12.92
CA SER A 61 -12.72 -16.18 13.78
C SER A 61 -12.67 -14.67 13.71
N GLY A 62 -13.72 -14.00 14.19
CA GLY A 62 -13.92 -12.57 14.02
C GLY A 62 -14.60 -12.25 12.68
N ARG A 63 -14.61 -10.98 12.27
CA ARG A 63 -15.31 -10.52 11.06
C ARG A 63 -14.49 -9.50 10.29
N VAL A 64 -14.70 -9.50 8.97
CA VAL A 64 -14.24 -8.44 8.07
C VAL A 64 -15.45 -7.98 7.27
N LEU A 65 -15.83 -6.73 7.43
CA LEU A 65 -16.93 -6.09 6.74
C LEU A 65 -16.38 -5.13 5.70
N VAL A 66 -16.78 -5.30 4.46
CA VAL A 66 -16.44 -4.39 3.36
C VAL A 66 -17.73 -3.70 2.93
N ASP A 67 -17.87 -2.44 3.27
CA ASP A 67 -19.09 -1.66 3.01
C ASP A 67 -20.36 -2.37 3.53
N GLY A 68 -20.26 -2.90 4.74
CA GLY A 68 -21.32 -3.67 5.41
C GLY A 68 -21.49 -5.11 4.96
N MET A 69 -20.79 -5.56 3.92
CA MET A 69 -20.78 -6.96 3.49
C MET A 69 -19.83 -7.77 4.36
N ASP A 70 -20.34 -8.70 5.16
CA ASP A 70 -19.54 -9.60 5.99
C ASP A 70 -18.92 -10.71 5.13
N LEU A 71 -17.58 -10.79 5.11
CA LEU A 71 -16.86 -11.81 4.34
C LEU A 71 -17.04 -13.23 4.89
N ALA A 72 -17.41 -13.36 6.17
CA ALA A 72 -17.68 -14.66 6.79
C ALA A 72 -19.07 -15.21 6.40
N ASP A 73 -19.99 -14.39 5.90
CA ASP A 73 -21.29 -14.80 5.43
C ASP A 73 -21.16 -15.57 4.09
N MET A 74 -21.71 -16.77 4.03
CA MET A 74 -21.74 -17.58 2.82
C MET A 74 -22.56 -16.96 1.69
N GLY A 75 -23.49 -16.05 1.99
CA GLY A 75 -24.30 -15.30 1.03
C GLY A 75 -23.58 -14.08 0.44
N THR A 76 -22.44 -13.69 0.95
CA THR A 76 -21.72 -12.52 0.48
C THR A 76 -21.16 -12.71 -0.93
N ASP A 77 -21.48 -11.78 -1.83
CA ASP A 77 -20.90 -11.75 -3.17
C ASP A 77 -19.43 -11.31 -3.14
N ARG A 78 -18.54 -12.29 -3.07
CA ARG A 78 -17.09 -12.06 -3.05
C ARG A 78 -16.55 -11.40 -4.32
N ARG A 79 -17.27 -11.51 -5.45
CA ARG A 79 -16.91 -10.82 -6.69
C ARG A 79 -17.09 -9.31 -6.50
N ALA A 80 -18.22 -8.90 -5.92
CA ALA A 80 -18.48 -7.51 -5.59
C ALA A 80 -17.44 -6.94 -4.60
N VAL A 81 -17.01 -7.73 -3.61
CA VAL A 81 -15.94 -7.32 -2.69
C VAL A 81 -14.62 -7.11 -3.43
N ARG A 82 -14.20 -8.07 -4.29
CA ARG A 82 -12.94 -7.96 -5.06
C ARG A 82 -12.95 -6.85 -6.10
N GLN A 83 -14.12 -6.47 -6.58
CA GLN A 83 -14.27 -5.29 -7.43
C GLN A 83 -14.00 -4.01 -6.62
N ARG A 84 -14.54 -3.92 -5.38
CA ARG A 84 -14.40 -2.73 -4.52
C ARG A 84 -13.01 -2.59 -3.92
N VAL A 85 -12.36 -3.70 -3.59
CA VAL A 85 -11.01 -3.73 -2.99
C VAL A 85 -10.05 -4.40 -3.96
N GLY A 86 -9.34 -3.59 -4.73
CA GLY A 86 -8.27 -4.05 -5.60
C GLY A 86 -7.01 -4.37 -4.80
N LEU A 87 -6.36 -5.49 -5.09
CA LEU A 87 -5.11 -5.91 -4.45
C LEU A 87 -4.03 -6.08 -5.51
N VAL A 88 -2.94 -5.35 -5.34
CA VAL A 88 -1.70 -5.48 -6.12
C VAL A 88 -0.67 -6.16 -5.21
N PHE A 89 -0.25 -7.36 -5.58
CA PHE A 89 0.73 -8.13 -4.81
C PHE A 89 2.16 -7.67 -5.04
N GLN A 90 3.06 -8.14 -4.19
CA GLN A 90 4.49 -7.98 -4.39
C GLN A 90 4.95 -8.60 -5.73
N TYR A 91 5.79 -7.89 -6.50
CA TYR A 91 6.19 -8.27 -7.87
C TYR A 91 5.01 -8.51 -8.80
N PRO A 92 4.11 -7.52 -8.98
CA PRO A 92 2.87 -7.71 -9.71
C PRO A 92 3.10 -8.02 -11.20
N GLU A 93 4.28 -7.69 -11.75
CA GLU A 93 4.70 -8.07 -13.09
C GLU A 93 4.77 -9.58 -13.33
N ASN A 94 4.94 -10.37 -12.28
CA ASN A 94 4.93 -11.84 -12.37
C ASN A 94 3.51 -12.42 -12.53
N GLN A 95 2.48 -11.57 -12.45
CA GLN A 95 1.07 -11.98 -12.57
C GLN A 95 0.51 -11.75 -13.98
N LEU A 96 1.29 -11.13 -14.86
CA LEU A 96 0.91 -10.96 -16.26
C LEU A 96 0.97 -12.30 -16.99
N PHE A 97 -0.10 -12.64 -17.71
CA PHE A 97 -0.22 -13.95 -18.37
C PHE A 97 -0.87 -13.91 -19.75
N GLU A 98 -1.53 -12.82 -20.11
CA GLU A 98 -2.16 -12.67 -21.41
C GLU A 98 -1.14 -12.33 -22.52
N GLU A 99 -1.55 -12.52 -23.75
CA GLU A 99 -0.68 -12.30 -24.91
C GLU A 99 -0.36 -10.82 -25.14
N THR A 100 -1.33 -9.92 -24.85
CA THR A 100 -1.18 -8.48 -25.10
C THR A 100 -1.56 -7.67 -23.86
N VAL A 101 -1.05 -6.44 -23.79
CA VAL A 101 -1.32 -5.46 -22.73
C VAL A 101 -2.82 -5.23 -22.55
N GLU A 102 -3.53 -5.01 -23.66
CA GLU A 102 -4.98 -4.79 -23.66
C GLU A 102 -5.74 -5.98 -23.08
N LYS A 103 -5.40 -7.20 -23.53
CA LYS A 103 -6.05 -8.42 -23.05
C LYS A 103 -5.84 -8.63 -21.55
N ASP A 104 -4.62 -8.37 -21.07
CA ASP A 104 -4.27 -8.53 -19.67
C ASP A 104 -5.04 -7.54 -18.77
N ILE A 105 -5.07 -6.27 -19.15
CA ILE A 105 -5.83 -5.24 -18.43
C ILE A 105 -7.34 -5.52 -18.50
N ALA A 106 -7.85 -6.01 -19.65
CA ALA A 106 -9.27 -6.32 -19.86
C ALA A 106 -9.74 -7.55 -19.08
N PHE A 107 -8.85 -8.37 -18.56
CA PHE A 107 -9.21 -9.63 -17.90
C PHE A 107 -10.16 -9.45 -16.72
N GLY A 108 -9.86 -8.49 -15.83
CA GLY A 108 -10.73 -8.15 -14.69
C GLY A 108 -12.13 -7.68 -15.13
N PRO A 109 -12.24 -6.64 -15.96
CA PRO A 109 -13.51 -6.16 -16.53
C PRO A 109 -14.34 -7.23 -17.24
N LYS A 110 -13.70 -8.12 -18.02
CA LYS A 110 -14.39 -9.26 -18.65
C LYS A 110 -15.00 -10.20 -17.62
N ASN A 111 -14.27 -10.51 -16.55
CA ASN A 111 -14.77 -11.36 -15.47
C ASN A 111 -15.92 -10.73 -14.69
N LEU A 112 -16.04 -9.39 -14.71
CA LEU A 112 -17.21 -8.69 -14.16
C LEU A 112 -18.45 -8.81 -15.05
N GLY A 113 -18.30 -9.26 -16.30
CA GLY A 113 -19.38 -9.41 -17.26
C GLY A 113 -19.79 -8.11 -17.93
N LEU A 114 -18.85 -7.16 -18.04
CA LEU A 114 -19.08 -5.89 -18.73
C LEU A 114 -19.13 -6.10 -20.25
N ASP A 115 -19.80 -5.19 -20.96
CA ASP A 115 -19.81 -5.19 -22.41
C ASP A 115 -18.49 -4.68 -23.01
N ASP A 116 -18.26 -4.96 -24.29
CA ASP A 116 -16.99 -4.64 -24.96
C ASP A 116 -16.69 -3.14 -24.98
N ALA A 117 -17.70 -2.28 -25.09
CA ALA A 117 -17.52 -0.82 -25.12
C ALA A 117 -17.04 -0.29 -23.76
N GLU A 118 -17.62 -0.80 -22.67
CA GLU A 118 -17.22 -0.44 -21.32
C GLU A 118 -15.83 -1.03 -20.98
N ILE A 119 -15.51 -2.22 -21.45
CA ILE A 119 -14.19 -2.83 -21.31
C ILE A 119 -13.12 -1.95 -22.00
N ASP A 120 -13.32 -1.57 -23.27
CA ASP A 120 -12.38 -0.70 -24.00
C ASP A 120 -12.19 0.65 -23.27
N ARG A 121 -13.28 1.26 -22.83
CA ARG A 121 -13.22 2.50 -22.05
C ARG A 121 -12.34 2.35 -20.80
N ARG A 122 -12.56 1.29 -20.02
CA ARG A 122 -11.82 1.03 -18.77
C ARG A 122 -10.36 0.73 -19.01
N VAL A 123 -10.03 -0.04 -20.03
CA VAL A 123 -8.64 -0.33 -20.43
C VAL A 123 -7.90 0.95 -20.77
N ARG A 124 -8.49 1.80 -21.62
CA ARG A 124 -7.88 3.10 -22.01
C ARG A 124 -7.70 4.03 -20.81
N ASP A 125 -8.71 4.10 -19.94
CA ASP A 125 -8.63 4.92 -18.72
C ASP A 125 -7.55 4.41 -17.77
N ALA A 126 -7.50 3.10 -17.52
CA ALA A 126 -6.50 2.47 -16.67
C ALA A 126 -5.08 2.69 -17.20
N MET A 127 -4.85 2.50 -18.51
CA MET A 127 -3.54 2.77 -19.14
C MET A 127 -3.13 4.24 -19.00
N ARG A 128 -4.05 5.17 -19.20
CA ARG A 128 -3.81 6.60 -19.02
C ARG A 128 -3.40 6.93 -17.58
N ARG A 129 -4.13 6.37 -16.57
CA ARG A 129 -3.85 6.59 -15.14
C ARG A 129 -2.45 6.14 -14.75
N VAL A 130 -1.95 5.06 -15.33
CA VAL A 130 -0.59 4.57 -15.06
C VAL A 130 0.47 5.13 -16.02
N ALA A 131 0.14 6.15 -16.82
CA ALA A 131 1.01 6.78 -17.79
C ALA A 131 1.60 5.80 -18.83
N LEU A 132 0.77 4.88 -19.33
CA LEU A 132 1.05 4.03 -20.48
C LEU A 132 0.34 4.58 -21.73
N ASP A 133 1.06 4.70 -22.82
CA ASP A 133 0.54 5.13 -24.13
C ASP A 133 -0.24 3.98 -24.77
N TYR A 134 -1.58 4.11 -24.84
CA TYR A 134 -2.46 3.09 -25.39
C TYR A 134 -2.11 2.76 -26.83
N ASP A 135 -2.00 3.77 -27.71
CA ASP A 135 -1.82 3.57 -29.15
C ASP A 135 -0.51 2.85 -29.47
N ARG A 136 0.49 2.94 -28.59
CA ARG A 136 1.79 2.31 -28.76
C ARG A 136 1.92 0.94 -28.12
N LEU A 137 1.12 0.64 -27.10
CA LEU A 137 1.38 -0.49 -26.22
C LEU A 137 0.24 -1.52 -26.14
N HIS A 138 -1.04 -1.17 -26.46
CA HIS A 138 -2.18 -2.03 -26.25
C HIS A 138 -2.04 -3.42 -26.89
N ASP A 139 -1.46 -3.47 -28.08
CA ASP A 139 -1.30 -4.65 -28.95
C ASP A 139 0.03 -5.40 -28.75
N ARG A 140 0.93 -4.82 -27.91
CA ARG A 140 2.23 -5.44 -27.64
C ARG A 140 2.13 -6.58 -26.67
N SER A 141 3.03 -7.55 -26.81
CA SER A 141 3.17 -8.62 -25.83
C SER A 141 3.60 -8.05 -24.49
N VAL A 142 2.96 -8.50 -23.40
CA VAL A 142 3.32 -8.11 -22.04
C VAL A 142 4.77 -8.49 -21.70
N PHE A 143 5.30 -9.55 -22.31
CA PHE A 143 6.66 -10.07 -22.11
C PHE A 143 7.76 -9.29 -22.86
N GLU A 144 7.38 -8.38 -23.75
CA GLU A 144 8.32 -7.49 -24.46
C GLU A 144 8.51 -6.13 -23.77
N LEU A 145 7.81 -5.90 -22.66
CA LEU A 145 7.85 -4.66 -21.92
C LEU A 145 9.05 -4.61 -20.97
N SER A 146 9.49 -3.39 -20.62
CA SER A 146 10.41 -3.22 -19.49
C SER A 146 9.73 -3.60 -18.16
N GLY A 147 10.50 -3.98 -17.14
CA GLY A 147 9.95 -4.34 -15.83
C GLY A 147 9.05 -3.24 -15.23
N GLY A 148 9.44 -1.97 -15.39
CA GLY A 148 8.59 -0.84 -14.94
C GLY A 148 7.29 -0.71 -15.74
N GLN A 149 7.31 -1.02 -17.05
CA GLN A 149 6.08 -1.05 -17.86
C GLN A 149 5.20 -2.23 -17.47
N MET A 150 5.77 -3.44 -17.30
CA MET A 150 5.02 -4.61 -16.83
C MET A 150 4.33 -4.34 -15.51
N ARG A 151 5.03 -3.74 -14.54
CA ARG A 151 4.43 -3.35 -13.25
C ARG A 151 3.27 -2.38 -13.40
N ARG A 152 3.38 -1.39 -14.28
CA ARG A 152 2.29 -0.45 -14.57
C ARG A 152 1.10 -1.16 -15.24
N VAL A 153 1.34 -2.12 -16.14
CA VAL A 153 0.28 -2.94 -16.73
C VAL A 153 -0.46 -3.73 -15.66
N ALA A 154 0.24 -4.38 -14.72
CA ALA A 154 -0.38 -5.11 -13.64
C ALA A 154 -1.21 -4.22 -12.71
N ILE A 155 -0.71 -3.01 -12.38
CA ILE A 155 -1.49 -2.02 -11.63
C ILE A 155 -2.71 -1.57 -12.44
N ALA A 156 -2.57 -1.34 -13.76
CA ALA A 156 -3.68 -0.97 -14.63
C ALA A 156 -4.76 -2.03 -14.69
N GLY A 157 -4.39 -3.33 -14.69
CA GLY A 157 -5.35 -4.45 -14.64
C GLY A 157 -6.24 -4.41 -13.39
N VAL A 158 -5.68 -4.01 -12.24
CA VAL A 158 -6.45 -3.82 -11.01
C VAL A 158 -7.31 -2.54 -11.10
N LEU A 159 -6.75 -1.43 -11.60
CA LEU A 159 -7.46 -0.15 -11.74
C LEU A 159 -8.62 -0.21 -12.73
N ALA A 160 -8.55 -1.08 -13.76
CA ALA A 160 -9.62 -1.29 -14.74
C ALA A 160 -10.90 -1.87 -14.11
N MET A 161 -10.81 -2.45 -12.92
CA MET A 161 -11.98 -2.87 -12.14
C MET A 161 -12.66 -1.70 -11.41
N GLU A 162 -12.05 -0.50 -11.42
CA GLU A 162 -12.49 0.72 -10.73
C GLU A 162 -12.70 0.51 -9.22
N PRO A 163 -11.66 0.03 -8.50
CA PRO A 163 -11.76 -0.22 -7.08
C PRO A 163 -11.88 1.10 -6.29
N GLN A 164 -12.60 1.05 -5.17
CA GLN A 164 -12.71 2.16 -4.22
C GLN A 164 -11.55 2.18 -3.22
N VAL A 165 -11.02 0.98 -2.91
CA VAL A 165 -9.81 0.80 -2.08
C VAL A 165 -8.77 0.08 -2.92
N LEU A 166 -7.55 0.63 -2.96
CA LEU A 166 -6.41 0.00 -3.60
C LEU A 166 -5.40 -0.43 -2.53
N VAL A 167 -5.23 -1.72 -2.40
CA VAL A 167 -4.23 -2.33 -1.52
C VAL A 167 -2.98 -2.64 -2.34
N LEU A 168 -1.83 -2.18 -1.87
CA LEU A 168 -0.54 -2.32 -2.55
C LEU A 168 0.43 -3.02 -1.60
N ASP A 169 0.79 -4.26 -1.90
CA ASP A 169 1.76 -5.03 -1.11
C ASP A 169 3.16 -4.86 -1.71
N GLU A 170 4.02 -4.05 -1.06
CA GLU A 170 5.39 -3.74 -1.48
C GLU A 170 5.50 -3.25 -2.94
N PRO A 171 4.79 -2.19 -3.34
CA PRO A 171 4.70 -1.78 -4.75
C PRO A 171 6.03 -1.34 -5.37
N CYS A 172 7.05 -1.00 -4.56
CA CYS A 172 8.35 -0.55 -5.01
C CYS A 172 9.45 -1.61 -4.89
N ALA A 173 9.14 -2.85 -4.46
CA ALA A 173 10.12 -3.91 -4.28
C ALA A 173 10.88 -4.21 -5.58
N GLY A 174 12.22 -4.24 -5.50
CA GLY A 174 13.09 -4.58 -6.64
C GLY A 174 13.25 -3.51 -7.71
N LEU A 175 12.66 -2.31 -7.54
CA LEU A 175 12.84 -1.20 -8.47
C LEU A 175 14.14 -0.42 -8.19
N ASP A 176 14.72 0.13 -9.25
CA ASP A 176 15.75 1.15 -9.15
C ASP A 176 15.18 2.47 -8.59
N PRO A 177 16.01 3.44 -8.17
CA PRO A 177 15.54 4.68 -7.57
C PRO A 177 14.54 5.45 -8.45
N ARG A 178 14.77 5.48 -9.77
CA ARG A 178 13.89 6.18 -10.72
C ARG A 178 12.55 5.49 -10.86
N GLY A 179 12.54 4.17 -11.03
CA GLY A 179 11.29 3.38 -11.09
C GLY A 179 10.49 3.49 -9.81
N ARG A 180 11.17 3.55 -8.65
CA ARG A 180 10.52 3.78 -7.36
C ARG A 180 9.83 5.15 -7.30
N GLU A 181 10.51 6.23 -7.66
CA GLU A 181 9.92 7.58 -7.70
C GLU A 181 8.70 7.63 -8.64
N GLU A 182 8.81 7.00 -9.81
CA GLU A 182 7.71 6.95 -10.78
C GLU A 182 6.48 6.21 -10.23
N ILE A 183 6.67 5.09 -9.52
CA ILE A 183 5.55 4.33 -8.91
C ILE A 183 4.98 5.07 -7.70
N LEU A 184 5.80 5.64 -6.81
CA LEU A 184 5.30 6.44 -5.68
C LEU A 184 4.52 7.67 -6.17
N GLY A 185 5.03 8.36 -7.21
CA GLY A 185 4.32 9.46 -7.84
C GLY A 185 3.01 9.04 -8.49
N LEU A 186 2.92 7.84 -9.07
CA LEU A 186 1.68 7.27 -9.57
C LEU A 186 0.68 7.03 -8.43
N ILE A 187 1.10 6.37 -7.35
CA ILE A 187 0.26 6.05 -6.20
C ILE A 187 -0.28 7.34 -5.57
N LYS A 188 0.58 8.35 -5.42
CA LYS A 188 0.19 9.67 -4.93
C LYS A 188 -0.92 10.30 -5.76
N ARG A 189 -0.77 10.32 -7.10
CA ARG A 189 -1.81 10.86 -8.01
C ARG A 189 -3.11 10.11 -7.92
N LEU A 190 -3.08 8.77 -7.82
CA LEU A 190 -4.30 7.96 -7.66
C LEU A 190 -5.09 8.34 -6.40
N HIS A 191 -4.39 8.66 -5.32
CA HIS A 191 -5.02 9.13 -4.10
C HIS A 191 -5.54 10.56 -4.22
N GLU A 192 -4.67 11.52 -4.59
CA GLU A 192 -4.99 12.96 -4.58
C GLU A 192 -6.01 13.37 -5.65
N GLU A 193 -5.94 12.77 -6.86
CA GLU A 193 -6.79 13.16 -7.99
C GLU A 193 -8.10 12.37 -8.06
N ALA A 194 -8.08 11.09 -7.67
CA ALA A 194 -9.23 10.20 -7.76
C ALA A 194 -9.91 9.94 -6.41
N GLY A 195 -9.35 10.40 -5.30
CA GLY A 195 -9.86 10.15 -3.96
C GLY A 195 -9.84 8.66 -3.57
N THR A 196 -9.00 7.86 -4.23
CA THR A 196 -8.90 6.42 -3.97
C THR A 196 -8.32 6.18 -2.58
N THR A 197 -9.00 5.39 -1.75
CA THR A 197 -8.45 4.92 -0.48
C THR A 197 -7.25 4.01 -0.75
N ILE A 198 -6.11 4.28 -0.13
CA ILE A 198 -4.87 3.51 -0.34
C ILE A 198 -4.47 2.80 0.97
N VAL A 199 -4.17 1.51 0.87
CA VAL A 199 -3.47 0.76 1.91
C VAL A 199 -2.15 0.26 1.32
N MET A 200 -1.05 0.88 1.70
CA MET A 200 0.28 0.56 1.19
C MET A 200 1.10 -0.18 2.26
N VAL A 201 1.41 -1.44 1.99
CA VAL A 201 2.41 -2.19 2.77
C VAL A 201 3.79 -1.79 2.27
N SER A 202 4.68 -1.39 3.16
CA SER A 202 6.06 -1.08 2.80
C SER A 202 7.04 -1.34 3.94
N HIS A 203 8.25 -1.78 3.57
CA HIS A 203 9.41 -1.84 4.47
C HIS A 203 10.23 -0.53 4.46
N SER A 204 9.91 0.40 3.56
CA SER A 204 10.57 1.70 3.49
C SER A 204 9.82 2.71 4.35
N MET A 205 10.42 3.08 5.46
CA MET A 205 9.85 4.11 6.35
C MET A 205 9.79 5.48 5.68
N ASP A 206 10.73 5.77 4.76
CA ASP A 206 10.74 7.03 4.01
C ASP A 206 9.57 7.12 3.02
N ASP A 207 9.19 6.00 2.34
CA ASP A 207 8.02 5.98 1.47
C ASP A 207 6.73 6.21 2.26
N VAL A 208 6.59 5.50 3.39
CA VAL A 208 5.45 5.66 4.28
C VAL A 208 5.36 7.09 4.82
N ALA A 209 6.48 7.64 5.28
CA ALA A 209 6.55 9.01 5.79
C ALA A 209 6.17 10.06 4.74
N SER A 210 6.48 9.79 3.46
CA SER A 210 6.21 10.73 2.36
C SER A 210 4.76 10.76 1.91
N LEU A 211 4.06 9.62 1.99
CA LEU A 211 2.75 9.43 1.39
C LEU A 211 1.61 9.20 2.39
N ALA A 212 1.86 8.47 3.47
CA ALA A 212 0.80 8.07 4.39
C ALA A 212 0.30 9.23 5.26
N GLU A 213 -1.00 9.25 5.49
CA GLU A 213 -1.69 10.14 6.43
C GLU A 213 -1.92 9.44 7.78
N ARG A 214 -1.94 8.11 7.77
CA ARG A 214 -2.09 7.23 8.94
C ARG A 214 -1.14 6.06 8.81
N VAL A 215 -0.49 5.68 9.90
CA VAL A 215 0.43 4.55 9.96
C VAL A 215 -0.08 3.52 10.93
N ILE A 216 -0.16 2.28 10.47
CA ILE A 216 -0.52 1.12 11.25
C ILE A 216 0.72 0.23 11.39
N VAL A 217 1.05 -0.16 12.62
CA VAL A 217 2.19 -1.04 12.90
C VAL A 217 1.68 -2.41 13.34
N MET A 218 2.10 -3.43 12.60
CA MET A 218 1.86 -4.82 12.98
C MET A 218 3.10 -5.47 13.58
N ASN A 219 2.91 -6.16 14.69
CA ASN A 219 3.95 -6.94 15.35
C ASN A 219 3.36 -8.29 15.83
N HIS A 220 3.99 -9.41 15.45
CA HIS A 220 3.57 -10.77 15.82
C HIS A 220 2.07 -11.06 15.67
N GLY A 221 1.47 -10.58 14.58
CA GLY A 221 0.06 -10.82 14.24
C GLY A 221 -0.94 -9.89 14.94
N GLU A 222 -0.47 -8.92 15.70
CA GLU A 222 -1.28 -7.93 16.40
C GLU A 222 -1.06 -6.54 15.81
N LEU A 223 -2.07 -5.69 15.91
CA LEU A 223 -1.96 -4.27 15.62
C LEU A 223 -1.50 -3.58 16.91
N VAL A 224 -0.27 -3.04 16.91
CA VAL A 224 0.35 -2.47 18.12
C VAL A 224 0.39 -0.96 18.15
N MET A 225 0.38 -0.30 16.98
CA MET A 225 0.28 1.16 16.88
C MET A 225 -0.63 1.54 15.71
N ASP A 226 -1.38 2.62 15.87
CA ASP A 226 -2.28 3.20 14.87
C ASP A 226 -2.39 4.70 15.12
N GLY A 227 -1.92 5.51 14.19
CA GLY A 227 -1.92 6.96 14.38
C GLY A 227 -1.31 7.74 13.23
N ALA A 228 -1.20 9.05 13.41
CA ALA A 228 -0.54 9.91 12.45
C ALA A 228 0.96 9.55 12.32
N PRO A 229 1.57 9.69 11.12
CA PRO A 229 2.99 9.37 10.91
C PRO A 229 3.93 10.05 11.92
N ARG A 230 3.63 11.30 12.26
CA ARG A 230 4.41 12.06 13.25
C ARG A 230 4.46 11.37 14.61
N ASP A 231 3.32 10.87 15.08
CA ASP A 231 3.20 10.26 16.40
C ASP A 231 3.84 8.88 16.43
N VAL A 232 3.58 8.07 15.40
CA VAL A 232 4.16 6.73 15.27
C VAL A 232 5.68 6.79 15.15
N PHE A 233 6.22 7.66 14.28
CA PHE A 233 7.68 7.78 14.11
C PHE A 233 8.39 8.49 15.26
N ALA A 234 7.66 9.20 16.15
CA ALA A 234 8.20 9.68 17.42
C ALA A 234 8.54 8.55 18.40
N CYS A 235 7.86 7.38 18.28
CA CYS A 235 8.12 6.18 19.08
C CYS A 235 9.30 5.34 18.53
N GLY A 236 10.37 5.99 18.12
CA GLY A 236 11.49 5.35 17.41
C GLY A 236 12.20 4.24 18.18
N GLU A 237 12.26 4.30 19.50
CA GLU A 237 12.84 3.23 20.35
C GLU A 237 11.96 1.98 20.33
N GLU A 238 10.65 2.15 20.44
CA GLU A 238 9.67 1.05 20.39
C GLU A 238 9.69 0.37 19.01
N LEU A 239 9.72 1.17 17.93
CA LEU A 239 9.83 0.65 16.56
C LEU A 239 11.11 -0.17 16.38
N ARG A 240 12.27 0.31 16.85
CA ARG A 240 13.53 -0.44 16.80
C ARG A 240 13.47 -1.73 17.63
N GLY A 241 12.80 -1.68 18.79
CA GLY A 241 12.55 -2.87 19.63
C GLY A 241 11.76 -3.96 18.90
N MET A 242 10.92 -3.59 17.92
CA MET A 242 10.18 -4.49 17.04
C MET A 242 10.95 -4.86 15.75
N GLY A 243 12.21 -4.45 15.61
CA GLY A 243 13.02 -4.68 14.40
C GLY A 243 12.64 -3.80 13.21
N LEU A 244 11.97 -2.69 13.46
CA LEU A 244 11.63 -1.67 12.46
C LEU A 244 12.61 -0.50 12.55
N ASP A 245 12.83 0.17 11.44
CA ASP A 245 13.58 1.43 11.43
C ASP A 245 12.64 2.64 11.53
N VAL A 246 13.19 3.82 11.51
CA VAL A 246 12.47 5.09 11.40
C VAL A 246 12.93 5.83 10.14
N PRO A 247 12.15 6.79 9.61
CA PRO A 247 12.55 7.59 8.46
C PRO A 247 13.93 8.24 8.64
N GLN A 248 14.67 8.39 7.54
CA GLN A 248 16.01 9.01 7.57
C GLN A 248 15.99 10.41 8.16
N ALA A 249 14.91 11.17 7.94
CA ALA A 249 14.72 12.49 8.53
C ALA A 249 14.68 12.44 10.06
N VAL A 250 14.01 11.45 10.66
CA VAL A 250 13.96 11.22 12.12
C VAL A 250 15.35 10.91 12.66
N GLN A 251 16.07 10.00 11.97
CA GLN A 251 17.44 9.63 12.38
C GLN A 251 18.38 10.82 12.32
N LEU A 252 18.33 11.62 11.24
CA LEU A 252 19.17 12.80 11.07
C LEU A 252 18.83 13.88 12.11
N ALA A 253 17.54 14.14 12.35
CA ALA A 253 17.09 15.08 13.36
C ALA A 253 17.60 14.69 14.77
N GLY A 254 17.55 13.41 15.12
CA GLY A 254 18.12 12.89 16.37
C GLY A 254 19.62 13.17 16.49
N LYS A 255 20.40 12.77 15.46
CA LYS A 255 21.86 13.00 15.44
C LYS A 255 22.26 14.48 15.50
N LEU A 256 21.47 15.36 14.89
CA LEU A 256 21.72 16.80 14.95
C LEU A 256 21.43 17.35 16.36
N ARG A 257 20.35 16.93 17.01
CA ARG A 257 20.05 17.29 18.41
C ARG A 257 21.13 16.83 19.38
N GLU A 258 21.62 15.59 19.24
CA GLU A 258 22.74 15.07 20.04
C GLU A 258 24.01 15.91 19.91
N ARG A 259 24.22 16.57 18.76
CA ARG A 259 25.34 17.50 18.51
C ARG A 259 25.05 18.94 18.94
N GLY A 260 23.92 19.19 19.59
CA GLY A 260 23.58 20.53 20.15
C GLY A 260 22.90 21.46 19.15
N PHE A 261 22.47 21.00 17.97
CA PHE A 261 21.68 21.81 17.07
C PHE A 261 20.23 21.93 17.54
N ASP A 262 19.67 23.13 17.42
CA ASP A 262 18.27 23.44 17.74
C ASP A 262 17.34 22.91 16.61
N ILE A 263 17.04 21.60 16.65
CA ILE A 263 16.14 20.91 15.71
C ILE A 263 14.84 20.58 16.44
N PRO A 264 13.68 21.03 15.91
CA PRO A 264 12.37 20.72 16.49
C PRO A 264 12.10 19.20 16.60
N GLU A 265 11.26 18.82 17.57
CA GLU A 265 10.73 17.48 17.65
C GLU A 265 9.67 17.22 16.56
N GLY A 266 9.38 15.95 16.30
CA GLY A 266 8.32 15.54 15.37
C GLY A 266 8.64 15.73 13.89
N ILE A 267 9.89 16.00 13.53
CA ILE A 267 10.35 15.96 12.13
C ILE A 267 10.39 14.50 11.67
N TYR A 268 9.70 14.19 10.57
CA TYR A 268 9.69 12.84 10.00
C TYR A 268 9.80 12.83 8.46
N ARG A 269 9.67 13.99 7.78
CA ARG A 269 9.83 14.14 6.33
C ARG A 269 11.17 14.76 5.96
N ILE A 270 11.69 14.36 4.80
CA ILE A 270 12.97 14.91 4.29
C ILE A 270 12.89 16.43 4.05
N GLU A 271 11.76 16.90 3.55
CA GLU A 271 11.55 18.34 3.31
C GLU A 271 11.59 19.14 4.61
N GLU A 272 11.05 18.60 5.71
CA GLU A 272 11.06 19.26 7.03
C GLU A 272 12.49 19.40 7.56
N ILE A 273 13.29 18.32 7.55
CA ILE A 273 14.68 18.39 8.06
C ILE A 273 15.56 19.25 7.16
N LYS A 274 15.35 19.25 5.85
CA LYS A 274 16.06 20.11 4.90
C LYS A 274 15.81 21.59 5.21
N ALA A 275 14.54 21.98 5.41
CA ALA A 275 14.19 23.36 5.77
C ALA A 275 14.84 23.80 7.09
N GLU A 276 14.92 22.90 8.09
CA GLU A 276 15.58 23.21 9.35
C GLU A 276 17.10 23.37 9.22
N ILE A 277 17.76 22.54 8.41
CA ILE A 277 19.20 22.69 8.13
C ILE A 277 19.47 24.01 7.42
N GLU A 278 18.67 24.38 6.42
CA GLU A 278 18.79 25.66 5.72
C GLU A 278 18.58 26.85 6.69
N ARG A 279 17.61 26.76 7.61
CA ARG A 279 17.37 27.77 8.65
C ARG A 279 18.59 27.97 9.57
N ILE A 280 19.21 26.86 9.99
CA ILE A 280 20.40 26.88 10.86
C ILE A 280 21.60 27.47 10.11
N ALA A 281 21.85 27.06 8.88
CA ALA A 281 22.93 27.56 8.04
C ALA A 281 22.82 29.08 7.80
N ALA A 282 21.60 29.57 7.54
CA ALA A 282 21.34 31.00 7.36
C ALA A 282 21.61 31.84 8.67
N LYS A 283 21.37 31.24 9.85
CA LYS A 283 21.69 31.88 11.14
C LYS A 283 23.19 31.86 11.44
N GLY A 284 23.88 30.76 11.15
CA GLY A 284 25.32 30.58 11.36
C GLY A 284 26.19 31.46 10.44
N GLY A 285 25.74 31.72 9.21
CA GLY A 285 26.44 32.56 8.23
C GLY A 285 26.42 34.07 8.55
N ARG A 286 25.74 34.53 9.60
CA ARG A 286 25.74 35.93 10.05
C ARG A 286 26.77 36.22 11.17
N HIS A 287 27.54 35.21 11.56
CA HIS A 287 28.56 35.34 12.61
C HIS A 287 29.97 34.91 12.14
N ALA A 288 30.22 34.87 10.82
CA ALA A 288 31.55 34.65 10.25
C ALA A 288 32.07 35.92 9.58
#